data_e8bf2bebc611e4df1a2eff040b2fa171
#
_entry.id   e8bf2bebc611e4df1a2eff040b2fa171
#
_cell.length_a   1.000
_cell.length_b   1.000
_cell.length_c   1.000
_cell.angle_alpha   90.00
_cell.angle_beta   90.00
_cell.angle_gamma   90.00
#
_symmetry.space_group_name_H-M   'P 1'
#
loop_
_entity.id
_entity.type
_entity.pdbx_description
1 polymer ?
#
loop_
_entity_poly.entity_id
_entity_poly.type
_entity_poly.pdbx_seq_one_letter_code
_entity_poly.pdbx_strand_id
1 'polypeptide(L)'
;IIHALVRYENVKFVLISPEELRIPEYIREDVLEEHGVEYKEVERLEDAIGELDVLYMTRVQRERFFNEEDYIRLKDFYVLNKAKLELAKDDMLILHPLPRVNEIAVEVDDDPRAVFFKQAKYGVYVRMALILTLLGIEV
;
A
#
# COMPACT_ATOMS: atom_id res chain seq x y z
N ILE A 1 2.85 6.17 5.73
CA ILE A 1 1.98 5.09 6.26
C ILE A 1 2.68 4.40 7.40
N ILE A 2 3.87 3.81 7.21
CA ILE A 2 4.60 3.07 8.25
C ILE A 2 4.71 3.90 9.53
N HIS A 3 5.27 5.12 9.49
CA HIS A 3 5.36 6.03 10.65
C HIS A 3 4.03 6.30 11.39
N ALA A 4 2.91 6.23 10.70
CA ALA A 4 1.62 6.42 11.34
C ALA A 4 1.16 5.14 12.05
N LEU A 5 1.35 3.99 11.40
CA LEU A 5 0.84 2.70 11.86
C LEU A 5 1.68 2.07 12.97
N VAL A 6 2.99 2.33 13.07
CA VAL A 6 3.83 1.85 14.17
C VAL A 6 3.39 2.35 15.55
N ARG A 7 2.49 3.34 15.61
CA ARG A 7 1.90 3.86 16.84
C ARG A 7 0.76 2.99 17.40
N TYR A 8 0.32 2.01 16.63
CA TYR A 8 -0.79 1.13 17.01
C TYR A 8 -0.26 -0.25 17.40
N GLU A 9 -0.95 -0.89 18.32
CA GLU A 9 -0.64 -2.26 18.75
C GLU A 9 -1.12 -3.29 17.73
N ASN A 10 -0.49 -4.47 17.74
CA ASN A 10 -0.85 -5.61 16.90
C ASN A 10 -0.77 -5.34 15.38
N VAL A 11 0.10 -4.42 14.97
CA VAL A 11 0.39 -4.19 13.56
C VAL A 11 1.59 -5.02 13.14
N LYS A 12 1.45 -5.68 12.00
CA LYS A 12 2.53 -6.37 11.30
C LYS A 12 2.62 -5.86 9.87
N PHE A 13 3.82 -5.63 9.39
CA PHE A 13 4.03 -5.20 8.01
C PHE A 13 4.52 -6.34 7.13
N VAL A 14 3.93 -6.44 5.95
CA VAL A 14 4.45 -7.22 4.83
C VAL A 14 4.81 -6.25 3.72
N LEU A 15 6.10 -6.10 3.46
CA LEU A 15 6.63 -5.18 2.47
C LEU A 15 6.87 -5.95 1.18
N ILE A 16 6.13 -5.61 0.14
CA ILE A 16 6.12 -6.34 -1.13
C ILE A 16 6.75 -5.45 -2.20
N SER A 17 7.96 -5.78 -2.60
CA SER A 17 8.69 -5.01 -3.63
C SER A 17 9.80 -5.84 -4.25
N PRO A 18 10.23 -5.51 -5.47
CA PRO A 18 11.48 -6.04 -6.00
C PRO A 18 12.66 -5.52 -5.18
N GLU A 19 13.81 -6.17 -5.31
CA GLU A 19 15.01 -5.81 -4.54
C GLU A 19 15.42 -4.35 -4.75
N GLU A 20 15.28 -3.84 -5.97
CA GLU A 20 15.64 -2.49 -6.37
C GLU A 20 14.76 -1.39 -5.72
N LEU A 21 13.58 -1.78 -5.21
CA LEU A 21 12.60 -0.86 -4.62
C LEU A 21 12.30 -1.14 -3.15
N ARG A 22 13.15 -1.88 -2.47
CA ARG A 22 13.05 -2.10 -1.02
C ARG A 22 13.01 -0.78 -0.26
N ILE A 23 12.36 -0.81 0.90
CA ILE A 23 12.34 0.37 1.76
C ILE A 23 13.76 0.77 2.17
N PRO A 24 14.02 2.08 2.33
CA PRO A 24 15.31 2.56 2.82
C PRO A 24 15.64 1.99 4.21
N GLU A 25 16.93 1.76 4.45
CA GLU A 25 17.46 1.21 5.70
C GLU A 25 16.97 2.00 6.94
N TYR A 26 16.97 3.32 6.86
CA TYR A 26 16.50 4.17 7.96
C TYR A 26 15.02 3.95 8.34
N ILE A 27 14.17 3.54 7.41
CA ILE A 27 12.77 3.17 7.74
C ILE A 27 12.73 1.83 8.47
N ARG A 28 13.61 0.91 8.08
CA ARG A 28 13.70 -0.40 8.71
C ARG A 28 14.25 -0.28 10.13
N GLU A 29 15.38 0.38 10.30
CA GLU A 29 16.08 0.50 11.57
C GLU A 29 15.41 1.50 12.52
N ASP A 30 15.25 2.77 12.07
CA ASP A 30 14.80 3.87 12.92
C ASP A 30 13.27 3.88 13.15
N VAL A 31 12.50 3.08 12.39
CA VAL A 31 11.05 3.09 12.52
C VAL A 31 10.50 1.72 12.91
N LEU A 32 10.78 0.67 12.15
CA LEU A 32 10.19 -0.65 12.42
C LEU A 32 10.88 -1.33 13.60
N GLU A 33 12.22 -1.39 13.61
CA GLU A 33 12.99 -2.07 14.64
C GLU A 33 12.98 -1.30 15.97
N GLU A 34 13.12 0.04 15.92
CA GLU A 34 13.05 0.88 17.13
C GLU A 34 11.70 0.76 17.85
N HIS A 35 10.59 0.62 17.11
CA HIS A 35 9.26 0.42 17.68
C HIS A 35 8.92 -1.05 17.97
N GLY A 36 9.85 -1.99 17.69
CA GLY A 36 9.63 -3.42 17.91
C GLY A 36 8.49 -4.02 17.09
N VAL A 37 8.19 -3.47 15.93
CA VAL A 37 7.08 -3.90 15.08
C VAL A 37 7.54 -5.04 14.18
N GLU A 38 6.78 -6.13 14.16
CA GLU A 38 7.06 -7.28 13.30
C GLU A 38 6.88 -6.91 11.83
N TYR A 39 7.87 -7.22 11.01
CA TYR A 39 7.77 -7.04 9.56
C TYR A 39 8.48 -8.15 8.80
N LYS A 40 8.08 -8.35 7.55
CA LYS A 40 8.80 -9.18 6.58
C LYS A 40 8.82 -8.52 5.21
N GLU A 41 9.84 -8.84 4.43
CA GLU A 41 9.98 -8.43 3.03
C GLU A 41 9.80 -9.63 2.12
N VAL A 42 9.00 -9.48 1.08
CA VAL A 42 8.77 -10.48 0.04
C VAL A 42 8.80 -9.82 -1.34
N GLU A 43 9.14 -10.58 -2.37
CA GLU A 43 9.21 -10.04 -3.72
C GLU A 43 7.90 -10.20 -4.48
N ARG A 44 7.11 -11.21 -4.17
CA ARG A 44 5.89 -11.53 -4.91
C ARG A 44 4.65 -11.30 -4.06
N LEU A 45 3.64 -10.70 -4.67
CA LEU A 45 2.35 -10.49 -4.00
C LEU A 45 1.70 -11.82 -3.61
N GLU A 46 1.81 -12.82 -4.49
CA GLU A 46 1.20 -14.14 -4.29
C GLU A 46 1.75 -14.87 -3.08
N ASP A 47 3.00 -14.59 -2.67
CA ASP A 47 3.64 -15.22 -1.51
C ASP A 47 3.11 -14.69 -0.16
N ALA A 48 2.34 -13.62 -0.19
CA ALA A 48 1.86 -12.95 1.02
C ALA A 48 0.35 -12.67 1.04
N ILE A 49 -0.29 -12.54 -0.10
CA ILE A 49 -1.67 -12.02 -0.19
C ILE A 49 -2.68 -12.79 0.68
N GLY A 50 -2.47 -14.09 0.87
CA GLY A 50 -3.37 -14.95 1.66
C GLY A 50 -3.35 -14.67 3.17
N GLU A 51 -2.37 -13.96 3.70
CA GLU A 51 -2.28 -13.62 5.12
C GLU A 51 -2.67 -12.17 5.43
N LEU A 52 -2.81 -11.31 4.41
CA LEU A 52 -3.06 -9.89 4.59
C LEU A 52 -4.50 -9.61 5.04
N ASP A 53 -4.66 -8.68 5.97
CA ASP A 53 -5.94 -8.07 6.33
C ASP A 53 -6.17 -6.79 5.52
N VAL A 54 -5.09 -6.10 5.17
CA VAL A 54 -5.11 -4.88 4.36
C VAL A 54 -4.00 -4.95 3.32
N LEU A 55 -4.36 -4.80 2.04
CA LEU A 55 -3.43 -4.63 0.94
C LEU A 55 -3.43 -3.16 0.51
N TYR A 56 -2.36 -2.44 0.82
CA TYR A 56 -2.16 -1.08 0.37
C TYR A 56 -1.32 -1.06 -0.91
N MET A 57 -1.98 -0.98 -2.06
CA MET A 57 -1.32 -0.92 -3.36
C MET A 57 -0.78 0.47 -3.65
N THR A 58 0.36 0.52 -4.32
CA THR A 58 0.95 1.74 -4.89
C THR A 58 1.41 1.45 -6.31
N ARG A 59 1.51 2.49 -7.12
CA ARG A 59 2.08 2.34 -8.47
C ARG A 59 3.58 2.03 -8.39
N VAL A 60 4.08 1.30 -9.38
CA VAL A 60 5.51 1.15 -9.61
C VAL A 60 6.06 2.48 -10.12
N GLN A 61 6.94 3.12 -9.35
CA GLN A 61 7.46 4.45 -9.63
C GLN A 61 8.64 4.37 -10.62
N ARG A 62 8.39 4.68 -11.90
CA ARG A 62 9.43 4.66 -12.96
C ARG A 62 10.66 5.50 -12.58
N GLU A 63 10.44 6.62 -11.93
CA GLU A 63 11.46 7.58 -11.51
C GLU A 63 12.48 7.03 -10.49
N ARG A 64 12.23 5.87 -9.93
CA ARG A 64 13.12 5.20 -8.96
C ARG A 64 14.05 4.16 -9.59
N PHE A 65 13.83 3.81 -10.85
CA PHE A 65 14.68 2.86 -11.55
C PHE A 65 15.88 3.57 -12.17
N PHE A 66 17.06 2.98 -12.03
CA PHE A 66 18.30 3.50 -12.64
C PHE A 66 18.31 3.30 -14.16
N ASN A 67 17.61 2.28 -14.65
CA ASN A 67 17.49 2.01 -16.08
C ASN A 67 16.05 1.67 -16.49
N GLU A 68 15.74 1.87 -17.76
CA GLU A 68 14.40 1.67 -18.31
C GLU A 68 14.06 0.17 -18.47
N GLU A 69 15.06 -0.68 -18.63
CA GLU A 69 14.86 -2.13 -18.82
C GLU A 69 14.28 -2.78 -17.56
N ASP A 70 14.78 -2.42 -16.39
CA ASP A 70 14.25 -2.91 -15.11
C ASP A 70 12.82 -2.44 -14.88
N TYR A 71 12.52 -1.18 -15.23
CA TYR A 71 11.14 -0.70 -15.15
C TYR A 71 10.20 -1.48 -16.09
N ILE A 72 10.60 -1.70 -17.34
CA ILE A 72 9.78 -2.46 -18.33
C ILE A 72 9.55 -3.89 -17.83
N ARG A 73 10.55 -4.54 -17.25
CA ARG A 73 10.45 -5.89 -16.68
C ARG A 73 9.47 -5.97 -15.49
N LEU A 74 9.43 -4.94 -14.67
CA LEU A 74 8.73 -4.96 -13.37
C LEU A 74 7.39 -4.22 -13.36
N LYS A 75 7.11 -3.34 -14.33
CA LYS A 75 5.88 -2.52 -14.36
C LYS A 75 4.59 -3.32 -14.31
N ASP A 76 4.57 -4.52 -14.91
CA ASP A 76 3.39 -5.38 -14.98
C ASP A 76 3.44 -6.54 -13.97
N PHE A 77 4.51 -6.66 -13.20
CA PHE A 77 4.71 -7.74 -12.24
C PHE A 77 3.75 -7.63 -11.04
N TYR A 78 3.46 -6.40 -10.60
CA TYR A 78 2.64 -6.13 -9.42
C TYR A 78 1.18 -5.81 -9.74
N VAL A 79 0.68 -6.16 -10.92
CA VAL A 79 -0.73 -5.94 -11.27
C VAL A 79 -1.62 -6.83 -10.43
N LEU A 80 -2.51 -6.20 -9.64
CA LEU A 80 -3.57 -6.88 -8.91
C LEU A 80 -4.75 -7.14 -9.86
N ASN A 81 -5.14 -8.40 -9.99
CA ASN A 81 -6.27 -8.86 -10.79
C ASN A 81 -7.14 -9.85 -10.02
N LYS A 82 -8.26 -10.28 -10.59
CA LYS A 82 -9.17 -11.24 -9.94
C LYS A 82 -8.49 -12.56 -9.58
N ALA A 83 -7.62 -13.09 -10.45
CA ALA A 83 -6.95 -14.36 -10.18
C ALA A 83 -6.05 -14.29 -8.92
N LYS A 84 -5.37 -13.17 -8.69
CA LYS A 84 -4.60 -12.96 -7.45
C LYS A 84 -5.51 -12.77 -6.24
N LEU A 85 -6.69 -12.16 -6.42
CA LEU A 85 -7.67 -11.97 -5.35
C LEU A 85 -8.33 -13.27 -4.89
N GLU A 86 -8.32 -14.33 -5.67
CA GLU A 86 -8.76 -15.67 -5.25
C GLU A 86 -7.88 -16.27 -4.15
N LEU A 87 -6.63 -15.80 -4.03
CA LEU A 87 -5.68 -16.22 -2.99
C LEU A 87 -5.82 -15.42 -1.70
N ALA A 88 -6.55 -14.31 -1.73
CA ALA A 88 -6.69 -13.39 -0.61
C ALA A 88 -7.82 -13.82 0.33
N LYS A 89 -7.79 -13.30 1.57
CA LYS A 89 -8.92 -13.44 2.50
C LYS A 89 -10.17 -12.76 1.96
N ASP A 90 -11.34 -13.30 2.29
CA ASP A 90 -12.62 -12.76 1.86
C ASP A 90 -12.92 -11.37 2.43
N ASP A 91 -12.33 -11.04 3.58
CA ASP A 91 -12.51 -9.78 4.30
C ASP A 91 -11.30 -8.82 4.18
N MET A 92 -10.30 -9.16 3.36
CA MET A 92 -9.15 -8.28 3.12
C MET A 92 -9.62 -6.94 2.51
N LEU A 93 -9.06 -5.82 2.96
CA LEU A 93 -9.33 -4.51 2.39
C LEU A 93 -8.26 -4.11 1.38
N ILE A 94 -8.68 -3.64 0.20
CA ILE A 94 -7.77 -3.15 -0.84
C ILE A 94 -7.79 -1.61 -0.84
N LEU A 95 -6.64 -1.02 -0.56
CA LEU A 95 -6.43 0.43 -0.52
C LEU A 95 -5.48 0.87 -1.64
N HIS A 96 -5.67 2.08 -2.13
CA HIS A 96 -4.78 2.74 -3.10
C HIS A 96 -4.93 4.26 -2.98
N PRO A 97 -3.83 5.04 -2.99
CA PRO A 97 -3.92 6.51 -2.83
C PRO A 97 -4.52 7.23 -4.03
N LEU A 98 -4.68 6.57 -5.17
CA LEU A 98 -5.09 7.14 -6.46
C LEU A 98 -4.27 8.40 -6.88
N PRO A 99 -4.15 8.71 -8.19
CA PRO A 99 -4.67 7.91 -9.30
C PRO A 99 -3.86 6.63 -9.55
N ARG A 100 -4.53 5.59 -10.05
CA ARG A 100 -3.86 4.37 -10.52
C ARG A 100 -3.60 4.43 -12.02
N VAL A 101 -2.69 3.59 -12.50
CA VAL A 101 -2.41 3.35 -13.93
C VAL A 101 -2.89 1.94 -14.28
N ASN A 102 -2.04 0.93 -14.12
CA ASN A 102 -2.34 -0.48 -14.42
C ASN A 102 -2.12 -1.43 -13.24
N GLU A 103 -1.61 -0.93 -12.13
CA GLU A 103 -1.27 -1.74 -10.94
C GLU A 103 -2.49 -2.39 -10.27
N ILE A 104 -3.69 -1.90 -10.56
CA ILE A 104 -4.95 -2.57 -10.22
C ILE A 104 -5.78 -2.67 -11.51
N ALA A 105 -6.09 -3.89 -11.94
CA ALA A 105 -6.93 -4.14 -13.09
C ALA A 105 -8.35 -3.60 -12.87
N VAL A 106 -9.00 -3.12 -13.94
CA VAL A 106 -10.35 -2.51 -13.87
C VAL A 106 -11.38 -3.50 -13.33
N GLU A 107 -11.21 -4.78 -13.60
CA GLU A 107 -12.10 -5.84 -13.10
C GLU A 107 -12.15 -5.96 -11.57
N VAL A 108 -11.20 -5.38 -10.85
CA VAL A 108 -11.13 -5.34 -9.39
C VAL A 108 -12.06 -4.28 -8.81
N ASP A 109 -12.51 -3.29 -9.61
CA ASP A 109 -13.35 -2.19 -9.14
C ASP A 109 -14.69 -2.65 -8.57
N ASP A 110 -15.21 -3.76 -9.07
CA ASP A 110 -16.49 -4.34 -8.64
C ASP A 110 -16.32 -5.32 -7.46
N ASP A 111 -15.09 -5.60 -7.01
CA ASP A 111 -14.84 -6.46 -5.86
C ASP A 111 -15.22 -5.73 -4.57
N PRO A 112 -16.00 -6.33 -3.66
CA PRO A 112 -16.44 -5.68 -2.41
C PRO A 112 -15.28 -5.29 -1.49
N ARG A 113 -14.12 -5.93 -1.64
CA ARG A 113 -12.89 -5.62 -0.91
C ARG A 113 -12.18 -4.36 -1.42
N ALA A 114 -12.51 -3.89 -2.64
CA ALA A 114 -11.92 -2.71 -3.28
C ALA A 114 -12.50 -1.42 -2.68
N VAL A 115 -11.89 -0.92 -1.61
CA VAL A 115 -12.38 0.27 -0.89
C VAL A 115 -11.60 1.55 -1.19
N PHE A 116 -10.72 1.54 -2.19
CA PHE A 116 -9.86 2.68 -2.53
C PHE A 116 -10.63 3.92 -3.02
N PHE A 117 -11.80 3.77 -3.66
CA PHE A 117 -12.64 4.93 -3.99
C PHE A 117 -13.27 5.55 -2.73
N LYS A 118 -13.69 4.73 -1.78
CA LYS A 118 -14.19 5.17 -0.48
C LYS A 118 -13.08 5.84 0.33
N GLN A 119 -11.86 5.29 0.30
CA GLN A 119 -10.67 5.88 0.88
C GLN A 119 -10.40 7.28 0.30
N ALA A 120 -10.46 7.46 -1.02
CA ALA A 120 -10.27 8.76 -1.66
C ALA A 120 -11.29 9.80 -1.18
N LYS A 121 -12.56 9.40 -1.04
CA LYS A 121 -13.62 10.25 -0.47
C LYS A 121 -13.32 10.66 0.97
N TYR A 122 -12.87 9.73 1.82
CA TYR A 122 -12.48 10.04 3.18
C TYR A 122 -11.27 10.99 3.25
N GLY A 123 -10.36 10.88 2.29
CA GLY A 123 -9.25 11.80 2.15
C GLY A 123 -9.67 13.27 2.01
N VAL A 124 -10.84 13.54 1.42
CA VAL A 124 -11.41 14.90 1.34
C VAL A 124 -11.78 15.39 2.75
N TYR A 125 -12.51 14.59 3.51
CA TYR A 125 -12.95 14.96 4.86
C TYR A 125 -11.77 15.16 5.82
N VAL A 126 -10.77 14.29 5.76
CA VAL A 126 -9.56 14.42 6.58
C VAL A 126 -8.79 15.70 6.25
N ARG A 127 -8.66 16.05 4.96
CA ARG A 127 -8.01 17.32 4.56
C ARG A 127 -8.80 18.54 5.01
N MET A 128 -10.12 18.50 4.93
CA MET A 128 -10.98 19.59 5.45
C MET A 128 -10.78 19.76 6.96
N ALA A 129 -10.85 18.67 7.72
CA ALA A 129 -10.62 18.68 9.16
C ALA A 129 -9.23 19.22 9.52
N LEU A 130 -8.19 18.78 8.79
CA LEU A 130 -6.81 19.27 9.00
C LEU A 130 -6.70 20.79 8.80
N ILE A 131 -7.28 21.31 7.71
CA ILE A 131 -7.26 22.75 7.42
C ILE A 131 -7.97 23.52 8.53
N LEU A 132 -9.16 23.08 8.95
CA LEU A 132 -9.92 23.72 10.02
C LEU A 132 -9.13 23.74 11.33
N THR A 133 -8.52 22.59 11.68
CA THR A 133 -7.69 22.47 12.89
C THR A 133 -6.49 23.43 12.85
N LEU A 134 -5.79 23.51 11.71
CA LEU A 134 -4.63 24.39 11.55
C LEU A 134 -5.01 25.89 11.62
N LEU A 135 -6.23 26.23 11.22
CA LEU A 135 -6.78 27.59 11.31
C LEU A 135 -7.43 27.92 12.66
N GLY A 136 -7.50 26.96 13.58
CA GLY A 136 -8.17 27.13 14.88
C GLY A 136 -9.69 27.32 14.77
N ILE A 137 -10.30 26.79 13.70
CA ILE A 137 -11.75 26.89 13.48
C ILE A 137 -12.42 25.66 14.09
N GLU A 138 -13.26 25.87 15.08
CA GLU A 138 -14.14 24.84 15.64
C GLU A 138 -15.40 24.70 14.76
N VAL A 139 -15.86 23.45 14.54
CA VAL A 139 -17.04 23.09 13.73
C VAL A 139 -18.09 22.45 14.59
#